data_d96322c615e223b4c00e1e1d851e0143
#
_entry.id   d96322c615e223b4c00e1e1d851e0143
#
_cell.length_a   1.000
_cell.length_b   1.000
_cell.length_c   1.000
_cell.angle_alpha   90.00
_cell.angle_beta   90.00
_cell.angle_gamma   90.00
#
_symmetry.space_group_name_H-M   'P 1'
#
loop_
_entity.id
_entity.type
_entity.pdbx_description
1 polymer ?
#
loop_
_entity_poly.entity_id
_entity_poly.type
_entity_poly.pdbx_seq_one_letter_code
_entity_poly.pdbx_strand_id
1 'polypeptide(L)'
;LPSFGYFPVIGQNNFGLSYFYSSFELPGISKSIILSIFTGFFSTILALFFSQVIILNLFQTKIYKYIRIIISPLLALPHITMAVGLIFLFSPSGLFFRLISPWLTGFDRPPNFFIVPDDYGIFLILGLLLKETPFFLLLSLSALEQLPANQLFNVGKSLQHHSFSTW
;
A
#
# COMPACT_ATOMS: atom_id res chain seq x y z
N LEU A 1 -21.44 11.17 -16.95
CA LEU A 1 -22.48 11.10 -17.97
C LEU A 1 -22.00 10.41 -19.26
N PRO A 2 -20.77 10.65 -19.79
CA PRO A 2 -20.28 9.96 -20.99
C PRO A 2 -20.30 8.43 -20.88
N SER A 3 -20.02 7.89 -19.70
CA SER A 3 -20.04 6.43 -19.44
C SER A 3 -21.42 5.80 -19.66
N PHE A 4 -22.48 6.59 -19.58
CA PHE A 4 -23.87 6.17 -19.85
C PHE A 4 -24.30 6.49 -21.27
N GLY A 5 -23.38 6.80 -22.18
CA GLY A 5 -23.69 7.10 -23.57
C GLY A 5 -24.19 8.52 -23.83
N TYR A 6 -24.37 9.34 -22.82
CA TYR A 6 -24.82 10.71 -22.97
C TYR A 6 -23.64 11.67 -23.17
N PHE A 7 -23.37 12.00 -24.43
CA PHE A 7 -22.30 12.94 -24.79
C PHE A 7 -22.75 13.84 -25.96
N PRO A 8 -23.55 14.89 -25.65
CA PRO A 8 -24.21 15.73 -26.65
C PRO A 8 -23.23 16.41 -27.63
N VAL A 9 -21.99 16.68 -27.17
CA VAL A 9 -20.96 17.36 -27.99
C VAL A 9 -20.60 16.54 -29.25
N ILE A 10 -20.73 15.20 -29.21
CA ILE A 10 -20.49 14.29 -30.34
C ILE A 10 -21.78 13.67 -30.89
N GLY A 11 -22.94 14.27 -30.53
CA GLY A 11 -24.24 13.84 -31.08
C GLY A 11 -24.88 12.62 -30.39
N GLN A 12 -24.32 12.15 -29.26
CA GLN A 12 -24.88 11.03 -28.48
C GLN A 12 -25.81 11.55 -27.39
N ASN A 13 -27.09 11.46 -27.62
CA ASN A 13 -28.12 11.98 -26.71
C ASN A 13 -28.90 10.89 -25.94
N ASN A 14 -28.59 9.62 -26.18
CA ASN A 14 -29.31 8.49 -25.59
C ASN A 14 -28.56 7.92 -24.39
N PHE A 15 -29.26 7.77 -23.27
CA PHE A 15 -28.73 7.04 -22.12
C PHE A 15 -28.81 5.53 -22.35
N GLY A 16 -27.70 4.83 -22.11
CA GLY A 16 -27.65 3.38 -22.23
C GLY A 16 -26.48 2.77 -21.45
N LEU A 17 -26.57 1.47 -21.20
CA LEU A 17 -25.52 0.68 -20.54
C LEU A 17 -24.63 -0.08 -21.55
N SER A 18 -24.81 0.16 -22.85
CA SER A 18 -24.08 -0.53 -23.91
C SER A 18 -22.56 -0.41 -23.76
N TYR A 19 -22.05 0.76 -23.37
CA TYR A 19 -20.62 0.99 -23.16
C TYR A 19 -20.07 0.17 -21.98
N PHE A 20 -20.86 -0.08 -20.94
CA PHE A 20 -20.45 -0.98 -19.85
C PHE A 20 -20.36 -2.42 -20.33
N TYR A 21 -21.34 -2.91 -21.12
CA TYR A 21 -21.28 -4.25 -21.70
C TYR A 21 -20.08 -4.41 -22.62
N SER A 22 -19.86 -3.46 -23.53
CA SER A 22 -18.69 -3.46 -24.41
C SER A 22 -17.36 -3.42 -23.64
N SER A 23 -17.32 -2.77 -22.46
CA SER A 23 -16.12 -2.76 -21.64
C SER A 23 -15.78 -4.17 -21.10
N PHE A 24 -16.77 -4.99 -20.79
CA PHE A 24 -16.53 -6.37 -20.34
C PHE A 24 -16.04 -7.30 -21.46
N GLU A 25 -16.27 -6.94 -22.72
CA GLU A 25 -15.80 -7.69 -23.89
C GLU A 25 -14.35 -7.35 -24.26
N LEU A 26 -13.76 -6.30 -23.66
CA LEU A 26 -12.38 -5.91 -23.94
C LEU A 26 -11.41 -7.03 -23.53
N PRO A 27 -10.43 -7.35 -24.39
CA PRO A 27 -9.43 -8.36 -24.09
C PRO A 27 -8.60 -7.93 -22.85
N GLY A 28 -8.47 -8.83 -21.87
CA GLY A 28 -7.70 -8.59 -20.66
C GLY A 28 -8.47 -7.99 -19.48
N ILE A 29 -9.74 -7.58 -19.65
CA ILE A 29 -10.53 -7.01 -18.54
C ILE A 29 -10.67 -7.99 -17.36
N SER A 30 -10.90 -9.26 -17.65
CA SER A 30 -11.01 -10.31 -16.62
C SER A 30 -9.71 -10.45 -15.80
N LYS A 31 -8.55 -10.44 -16.49
CA LYS A 31 -7.23 -10.47 -15.83
C LYS A 31 -7.04 -9.24 -14.95
N SER A 32 -7.42 -8.06 -15.45
CA SER A 32 -7.29 -6.80 -14.70
C SER A 32 -8.17 -6.76 -13.47
N ILE A 33 -9.40 -7.27 -13.53
CA ILE A 33 -10.32 -7.34 -12.40
C ILE A 33 -9.75 -8.28 -11.32
N ILE A 34 -9.34 -9.48 -11.72
CA ILE A 34 -8.76 -10.47 -10.80
C ILE A 34 -7.50 -9.89 -10.14
N LEU A 35 -6.61 -9.29 -10.93
CA LEU A 35 -5.39 -8.69 -10.42
C LEU A 35 -5.67 -7.56 -9.44
N SER A 36 -6.64 -6.69 -9.73
CA SER A 36 -7.03 -5.58 -8.84
C SER A 36 -7.57 -6.08 -7.50
N ILE A 37 -8.45 -7.10 -7.52
CA ILE A 37 -9.00 -7.69 -6.31
C ILE A 37 -7.88 -8.36 -5.51
N PHE A 38 -7.03 -9.13 -6.17
CA PHE A 38 -5.92 -9.83 -5.53
C PHE A 38 -4.93 -8.86 -4.89
N THR A 39 -4.46 -7.87 -5.64
CA THR A 39 -3.48 -6.89 -5.14
C THR A 39 -4.04 -6.05 -4.01
N GLY A 40 -5.30 -5.60 -4.11
CA GLY A 40 -5.96 -4.84 -3.05
C GLY A 40 -6.14 -5.65 -1.77
N PHE A 41 -6.66 -6.87 -1.88
CA PHE A 41 -6.87 -7.74 -0.72
C PHE A 41 -5.55 -8.13 -0.05
N PHE A 42 -4.57 -8.55 -0.84
CA PHE A 42 -3.29 -9.00 -0.32
C PHE A 42 -2.49 -7.86 0.33
N SER A 43 -2.46 -6.68 -0.29
CA SER A 43 -1.80 -5.50 0.28
C SER A 43 -2.43 -5.06 1.60
N THR A 44 -3.77 -5.12 1.71
CA THR A 44 -4.48 -4.76 2.94
C THR A 44 -4.14 -5.71 4.09
N ILE A 45 -4.13 -7.02 3.85
CA ILE A 45 -3.75 -8.01 4.87
C ILE A 45 -2.31 -7.80 5.32
N LEU A 46 -1.38 -7.61 4.36
CA LEU A 46 0.01 -7.36 4.69
C LEU A 46 0.19 -6.06 5.47
N ALA A 47 -0.50 -4.99 5.09
CA ALA A 47 -0.43 -3.71 5.80
C ALA A 47 -0.96 -3.80 7.22
N LEU A 48 -2.06 -4.52 7.44
CA LEU A 48 -2.57 -4.84 8.77
C LEU A 48 -1.54 -5.63 9.57
N PHE A 49 -1.01 -6.70 9.00
CA PHE A 49 -0.01 -7.54 9.67
C PHE A 49 1.22 -6.72 10.09
N PHE A 50 1.82 -5.96 9.18
CA PHE A 50 2.99 -5.14 9.50
C PHE A 50 2.68 -4.05 10.51
N SER A 51 1.52 -3.42 10.44
CA SER A 51 1.12 -2.41 11.42
C SER A 51 1.02 -3.01 12.84
N GLN A 52 0.45 -4.20 12.99
CA GLN A 52 0.37 -4.87 14.27
C GLN A 52 1.76 -5.29 14.78
N VAL A 53 2.60 -5.86 13.92
CA VAL A 53 3.98 -6.22 14.29
C VAL A 53 4.77 -4.99 14.75
N ILE A 54 4.64 -3.85 14.07
CA ILE A 54 5.29 -2.60 14.48
C ILE A 54 4.80 -2.15 15.86
N ILE A 55 3.50 -2.16 16.11
CA ILE A 55 2.93 -1.76 17.40
C ILE A 55 3.42 -2.68 18.51
N LEU A 56 3.33 -4.01 18.31
CA LEU A 56 3.78 -5.00 19.30
C LEU A 56 5.24 -4.80 19.72
N ASN A 57 6.12 -4.50 18.76
CA ASN A 57 7.54 -4.32 19.04
C ASN A 57 7.88 -2.94 19.62
N LEU A 58 7.13 -1.90 19.27
CA LEU A 58 7.43 -0.54 19.67
C LEU A 58 6.63 -0.06 20.88
N PHE A 59 5.60 -0.81 21.30
CA PHE A 59 4.78 -0.45 22.47
C PHE A 59 5.65 -0.30 23.72
N GLN A 60 5.43 0.78 24.46
CA GLN A 60 6.24 1.18 25.63
C GLN A 60 7.71 1.55 25.34
N THR A 61 8.16 1.59 24.09
CA THR A 61 9.48 2.13 23.76
C THR A 61 9.48 3.66 23.68
N LYS A 62 10.64 4.27 23.74
CA LYS A 62 10.78 5.73 23.55
C LYS A 62 10.31 6.17 22.15
N ILE A 63 10.47 5.30 21.15
CA ILE A 63 10.12 5.55 19.74
C ILE A 63 8.60 5.64 19.56
N TYR A 64 7.82 4.92 20.38
CA TYR A 64 6.36 4.92 20.31
C TYR A 64 5.75 6.33 20.30
N LYS A 65 6.31 7.26 21.10
CA LYS A 65 5.85 8.65 21.15
C LYS A 65 6.05 9.40 19.82
N TYR A 66 7.05 9.03 19.05
CA TYR A 66 7.42 9.70 17.81
C TYR A 66 6.77 9.07 16.56
N ILE A 67 6.20 7.86 16.68
CA ILE A 67 5.57 7.15 15.55
C ILE A 67 4.55 8.05 14.86
N ARG A 68 3.66 8.67 15.60
CA ARG A 68 2.61 9.54 15.07
C ARG A 68 3.19 10.72 14.27
N ILE A 69 4.25 11.34 14.75
CA ILE A 69 4.90 12.47 14.09
C ILE A 69 5.55 12.03 12.76
N ILE A 70 6.19 10.86 12.76
CA ILE A 70 6.86 10.30 11.58
C ILE A 70 5.84 9.86 10.52
N ILE A 71 4.71 9.29 10.95
CA ILE A 71 3.70 8.71 10.04
C ILE A 71 2.81 9.79 9.43
N SER A 72 2.51 10.88 10.15
CA SER A 72 1.60 11.93 9.68
C SER A 72 1.94 12.48 8.28
N PRO A 73 3.20 12.82 7.95
CA PRO A 73 3.55 13.28 6.61
C PRO A 73 3.33 12.24 5.52
N LEU A 74 3.51 10.94 5.83
CA LEU A 74 3.30 9.86 4.86
C LEU A 74 1.82 9.73 4.46
N LEU A 75 0.91 10.01 5.38
CA LEU A 75 -0.53 10.02 5.08
C LEU A 75 -0.94 11.22 4.22
N ALA A 76 -0.26 12.34 4.34
CA ALA A 76 -0.54 13.53 3.55
C ALA A 76 -0.18 13.36 2.07
N LEU A 77 0.71 12.40 1.73
CA LEU A 77 1.10 12.15 0.34
C LEU A 77 -0.04 11.52 -0.45
N PRO A 78 -0.43 12.09 -1.62
CA PRO A 78 -1.39 11.44 -2.52
C PRO A 78 -0.88 10.09 -3.03
N HIS A 79 -1.79 9.13 -3.27
CA HIS A 79 -1.44 7.81 -3.80
C HIS A 79 -0.67 7.89 -5.12
N ILE A 80 -1.08 8.81 -6.02
CA ILE A 80 -0.41 9.03 -7.31
C ILE A 80 1.04 9.47 -7.11
N THR A 81 1.31 10.39 -6.20
CA THR A 81 2.68 10.86 -5.93
C THR A 81 3.56 9.72 -5.42
N MET A 82 3.02 8.87 -4.55
CA MET A 82 3.72 7.69 -4.05
C MET A 82 4.01 6.70 -5.18
N ALA A 83 3.01 6.40 -6.02
CA ALA A 83 3.18 5.51 -7.16
C ALA A 83 4.23 6.01 -8.16
N VAL A 84 4.17 7.29 -8.55
CA VAL A 84 5.16 7.91 -9.43
C VAL A 84 6.55 7.88 -8.81
N GLY A 85 6.67 8.20 -7.51
CA GLY A 85 7.93 8.13 -6.78
C GLY A 85 8.54 6.72 -6.79
N LEU A 86 7.73 5.68 -6.58
CA LEU A 86 8.19 4.29 -6.64
C LEU A 86 8.62 3.88 -8.05
N ILE A 87 7.88 4.29 -9.08
CA ILE A 87 8.26 4.04 -10.48
C ILE A 87 9.63 4.64 -10.76
N PHE A 88 9.86 5.91 -10.40
CA PHE A 88 11.16 6.56 -10.60
C PHE A 88 12.27 5.94 -9.76
N LEU A 89 11.96 5.49 -8.54
CA LEU A 89 12.94 4.87 -7.67
C LEU A 89 13.42 3.53 -8.22
N PHE A 90 12.49 2.69 -8.69
CA PHE A 90 12.74 1.32 -9.13
C PHE A 90 12.83 1.16 -10.65
N SER A 91 12.78 2.23 -11.44
CA SER A 91 13.05 2.14 -12.88
C SER A 91 14.48 1.61 -13.13
N PRO A 92 14.76 1.02 -14.29
CA PRO A 92 16.11 0.51 -14.62
C PRO A 92 17.22 1.54 -14.49
N SER A 93 16.92 2.82 -14.75
CA SER A 93 17.80 3.96 -14.55
C SER A 93 17.55 4.72 -13.25
N GLY A 94 16.70 4.15 -12.37
CA GLY A 94 16.26 4.79 -11.14
C GLY A 94 17.33 4.86 -10.06
N LEU A 95 17.04 5.63 -9.01
CA LEU A 95 17.96 5.88 -7.91
C LEU A 95 18.42 4.57 -7.24
N PHE A 96 17.50 3.63 -7.05
CA PHE A 96 17.82 2.35 -6.40
C PHE A 96 18.91 1.60 -7.14
N PHE A 97 18.74 1.38 -8.46
CA PHE A 97 19.75 0.68 -9.26
C PHE A 97 21.07 1.45 -9.37
N ARG A 98 21.02 2.76 -9.43
CA ARG A 98 22.24 3.59 -9.43
C ARG A 98 23.05 3.46 -8.15
N LEU A 99 22.40 3.35 -7.00
CA LEU A 99 23.09 3.23 -5.71
C LEU A 99 23.73 1.85 -5.51
N ILE A 100 23.12 0.79 -6.04
CA ILE A 100 23.61 -0.58 -5.86
C ILE A 100 24.46 -1.10 -7.02
N SER A 101 24.53 -0.37 -8.14
CA SER A 101 25.35 -0.71 -9.29
C SER A 101 26.67 0.08 -9.29
N PRO A 102 27.78 -0.51 -9.78
CA PRO A 102 27.92 -1.91 -10.25
C PRO A 102 28.15 -2.92 -9.12
N TRP A 103 28.33 -2.50 -7.89
CA TRP A 103 28.84 -3.27 -6.75
C TRP A 103 28.07 -4.56 -6.42
N LEU A 104 26.74 -4.46 -6.35
CA LEU A 104 25.88 -5.59 -6.01
C LEU A 104 25.22 -6.23 -7.23
N THR A 105 24.99 -5.47 -8.29
CA THR A 105 24.26 -5.94 -9.48
C THR A 105 25.17 -6.37 -10.63
N GLY A 106 26.43 -5.89 -10.66
CA GLY A 106 27.34 -6.10 -11.76
C GLY A 106 26.96 -5.36 -13.06
N PHE A 107 25.98 -4.45 -13.01
CA PHE A 107 25.54 -3.69 -14.18
C PHE A 107 26.38 -2.42 -14.37
N ASP A 108 27.14 -2.34 -15.47
CA ASP A 108 27.82 -1.09 -15.88
C ASP A 108 26.87 -0.12 -16.60
N ARG A 109 25.74 -0.64 -17.08
CA ARG A 109 24.70 0.14 -17.78
C ARG A 109 23.33 -0.20 -17.21
N PRO A 110 22.32 0.69 -17.35
CA PRO A 110 20.97 0.38 -16.92
C PRO A 110 20.48 -0.93 -17.55
N PRO A 111 19.93 -1.84 -16.75
CA PRO A 111 19.43 -3.13 -17.26
C PRO A 111 18.26 -2.93 -18.21
N ASN A 112 18.15 -3.80 -19.20
CA ASN A 112 17.08 -3.73 -20.20
C ASN A 112 15.88 -4.60 -19.78
N PHE A 113 15.34 -4.35 -18.58
CA PHE A 113 14.10 -4.98 -18.11
C PHE A 113 13.21 -3.93 -17.44
N PHE A 114 11.90 -4.14 -17.58
CA PHE A 114 10.92 -3.30 -16.91
C PHE A 114 10.50 -3.99 -15.59
N ILE A 115 10.68 -3.28 -14.49
CA ILE A 115 10.19 -3.74 -13.19
C ILE A 115 8.74 -3.25 -12.98
N VAL A 116 8.41 -2.10 -13.56
CA VAL A 116 7.08 -1.50 -13.52
C VAL A 116 6.71 -1.05 -14.94
N PRO A 117 5.55 -1.45 -15.49
CA PRO A 117 4.52 -2.33 -14.89
C PRO A 117 4.95 -3.80 -14.85
N ASP A 118 4.56 -4.50 -13.78
CA ASP A 118 4.77 -5.93 -13.64
C ASP A 118 3.46 -6.71 -13.82
N ASP A 119 3.53 -7.89 -14.43
CA ASP A 119 2.38 -8.73 -14.76
C ASP A 119 1.63 -9.29 -13.55
N TYR A 120 2.29 -9.34 -12.39
CA TYR A 120 1.77 -9.90 -11.14
C TYR A 120 1.29 -8.84 -10.14
N GLY A 121 1.51 -7.56 -10.40
CA GLY A 121 1.13 -6.45 -9.51
C GLY A 121 1.95 -6.36 -8.23
N ILE A 122 3.17 -6.92 -8.18
CA ILE A 122 4.01 -6.92 -6.98
C ILE A 122 4.37 -5.49 -6.56
N PHE A 123 4.75 -4.64 -7.53
CA PHE A 123 5.06 -3.24 -7.24
C PHE A 123 3.83 -2.43 -6.82
N LEU A 124 2.65 -2.80 -7.34
CA LEU A 124 1.39 -2.21 -6.87
C LEU A 124 1.13 -2.61 -5.41
N ILE A 125 1.32 -3.90 -5.07
CA ILE A 125 1.21 -4.37 -3.67
C ILE A 125 2.19 -3.63 -2.76
N LEU A 126 3.45 -3.46 -3.16
CA LEU A 126 4.44 -2.71 -2.38
C LEU A 126 4.04 -1.24 -2.19
N GLY A 127 3.56 -0.59 -3.24
CA GLY A 127 3.08 0.79 -3.19
C GLY A 127 1.90 0.97 -2.24
N LEU A 128 0.92 0.09 -2.34
CA LEU A 128 -0.25 0.06 -1.46
C LEU A 128 0.17 -0.26 -0.01
N LEU A 129 1.04 -1.24 0.20
CA LEU A 129 1.56 -1.60 1.51
C LEU A 129 2.22 -0.40 2.20
N LEU A 130 3.12 0.31 1.52
CA LEU A 130 3.80 1.48 2.06
C LEU A 130 2.82 2.61 2.41
N LYS A 131 1.72 2.72 1.68
CA LYS A 131 0.70 3.74 1.90
C LYS A 131 -0.30 3.36 2.99
N GLU A 132 -0.76 2.10 3.00
CA GLU A 132 -1.79 1.64 3.92
C GLU A 132 -1.23 1.32 5.33
N THR A 133 0.03 0.89 5.45
CA THR A 133 0.64 0.60 6.75
C THR A 133 0.60 1.80 7.71
N PRO A 134 0.98 3.03 7.31
CA PRO A 134 0.83 4.22 8.16
C PRO A 134 -0.60 4.49 8.60
N PHE A 135 -1.58 4.26 7.72
CA PHE A 135 -2.99 4.43 8.05
C PHE A 135 -3.43 3.46 9.15
N PHE A 136 -3.16 2.16 8.98
CA PHE A 136 -3.49 1.16 9.99
C PHE A 136 -2.73 1.37 11.30
N LEU A 137 -1.49 1.85 11.24
CA LEU A 137 -0.74 2.23 12.45
C LEU A 137 -1.46 3.33 13.23
N LEU A 138 -1.87 4.42 12.57
CA LEU A 138 -2.59 5.49 13.26
C LEU A 138 -3.95 5.05 13.79
N LEU A 139 -4.67 4.24 13.04
CA LEU A 139 -5.95 3.68 13.47
C LEU A 139 -5.77 2.84 14.74
N SER A 140 -4.80 1.94 14.74
CA SER A 140 -4.51 1.06 15.89
C SER A 140 -3.99 1.85 17.11
N LEU A 141 -3.13 2.85 16.87
CA LEU A 141 -2.67 3.74 17.95
C LEU A 141 -3.84 4.51 18.59
N SER A 142 -4.75 5.01 17.77
CA SER A 142 -5.93 5.72 18.26
C SER A 142 -6.87 4.81 19.05
N ALA A 143 -7.02 3.56 18.63
CA ALA A 143 -7.78 2.55 19.38
C ALA A 143 -7.12 2.22 20.73
N LEU A 144 -5.80 2.05 20.76
CA LEU A 144 -5.05 1.77 21.99
C LEU A 144 -5.12 2.93 23.00
N GLU A 145 -5.18 4.17 22.55
CA GLU A 145 -5.33 5.33 23.43
C GLU A 145 -6.69 5.38 24.15
N GLN A 146 -7.72 4.77 23.56
CA GLN A 146 -9.06 4.67 24.17
C GLN A 146 -9.14 3.56 25.23
N LEU A 147 -8.16 2.69 25.30
CA LEU A 147 -8.08 1.57 26.23
C LEU A 147 -7.03 1.86 27.31
N PRO A 148 -7.16 1.30 28.52
CA PRO A 148 -6.12 1.32 29.54
C PRO A 148 -4.98 0.34 29.18
N ALA A 149 -4.46 0.44 27.95
CA ALA A 149 -3.53 -0.53 27.34
C ALA A 149 -2.27 -0.76 28.19
N ASN A 150 -1.71 0.31 28.81
CA ASN A 150 -0.55 0.20 29.70
C ASN A 150 -0.86 -0.64 30.94
N GLN A 151 -2.06 -0.52 31.52
CA GLN A 151 -2.46 -1.29 32.69
C GLN A 151 -2.66 -2.75 32.32
N LEU A 152 -3.37 -3.02 31.22
CA LEU A 152 -3.59 -4.37 30.71
C LEU A 152 -2.28 -5.08 30.39
N PHE A 153 -1.35 -4.39 29.74
CA PHE A 153 -0.03 -4.92 29.42
C PHE A 153 0.80 -5.24 30.68
N ASN A 154 0.76 -4.37 31.70
CA ASN A 154 1.45 -4.59 32.95
C ASN A 154 0.85 -5.77 33.76
N VAL A 155 -0.48 -5.91 33.75
CA VAL A 155 -1.17 -7.07 34.33
C VAL A 155 -0.76 -8.35 33.61
N GLY A 156 -0.75 -8.37 32.26
CA GLY A 156 -0.28 -9.52 31.51
C GLY A 156 1.16 -9.91 31.84
N LYS A 157 2.06 -8.94 32.00
CA LYS A 157 3.44 -9.19 32.42
C LYS A 157 3.52 -9.77 33.83
N SER A 158 2.70 -9.30 34.76
CA SER A 158 2.69 -9.80 36.16
C SER A 158 2.21 -11.24 36.24
N LEU A 159 1.40 -11.69 35.29
CA LEU A 159 0.94 -13.07 35.14
C LEU A 159 1.95 -13.97 34.40
N GLN A 160 3.18 -13.51 34.19
CA GLN A 160 4.25 -14.21 33.46
C GLN A 160 3.91 -14.59 32.00
N HIS A 161 2.91 -13.94 31.41
CA HIS A 161 2.65 -14.11 29.98
C HIS A 161 3.73 -13.44 29.15
N HIS A 162 4.18 -14.13 28.10
CA HIS A 162 5.11 -13.54 27.15
C HIS A 162 4.44 -12.33 26.47
N SER A 163 5.20 -11.28 26.17
CA SER A 163 4.68 -10.02 25.62
C SER A 163 3.77 -10.20 24.39
N PHE A 164 3.97 -11.29 23.64
CA PHE A 164 3.16 -11.63 22.49
C PHE A 164 1.78 -12.21 22.86
N SER A 165 1.64 -12.86 24.01
CA SER A 165 0.37 -13.45 24.47
C SER A 165 -0.48 -12.50 25.30
N THR A 166 0.05 -11.31 25.64
CA THR A 166 -0.69 -10.27 26.36
C THR A 166 -1.45 -9.32 25.44
N TRP A 167 -1.29 -9.48 24.13
CA TRP A 167 -2.01 -8.77 23.09
C TRP A 167 -3.06 -9.69 22.44
#